data_a19243b97c51de9a94ee2facd68b0e57
#
_entry.id   a19243b97c51de9a94ee2facd68b0e57
#
_cell.length_a   1.000
_cell.length_b   1.000
_cell.length_c   1.000
_cell.angle_alpha   90.00
_cell.angle_beta   90.00
_cell.angle_gamma   90.00
#
_symmetry.space_group_name_H-M   'P 1'
#
loop_
_entity.id
_entity.type
_entity.pdbx_description
1 polymer ?
#
loop_
_entity_poly.entity_id
_entity_poly.type
_entity_poly.pdbx_seq_one_letter_code
_entity_poly.pdbx_strand_id
1 'polypeptide(L)'
;MRAVVCDRLGDPSVLHIEERPIPEAGPGDIVIRVGAASVNFPDVLMVSGGYQHKPELPFVPGMEGAGTIHAVGADVTGWKPEDRVIFGVRPGAFAEYVRVPAKGQLLRLPADWSYAEGAGFRVAAQTAFHSLVHRAQLKKGEVLLVHGASGGVGLAAVQLGKHLGATVIATGSDDARLAVVRQNGADHVVNYRTDDFVAAAKRLTDGRGVDVVYDPVGGEVLEKSVRAAAYGARLLVVGFTSGGPSKLMSNHILIKGLAVLGVRAGETILRHSPELGRDYVEELPRLAGLGVMRPHVSHRFPMERAADAFRALIDRKVVGKVAIEMNATG
;
A
#
# COMPACT_ATOMS: atom_id res chain seq x y z
N MET A 1 -26.69 -6.10 6.94
CA MET A 1 -25.68 -5.19 6.41
C MET A 1 -25.40 -5.48 4.94
N ARG A 2 -25.06 -4.46 4.18
CA ARG A 2 -24.67 -4.63 2.78
C ARG A 2 -23.17 -4.95 2.69
N ALA A 3 -22.81 -5.79 1.73
CA ALA A 3 -21.42 -6.14 1.43
C ALA A 3 -21.22 -6.30 -0.07
N VAL A 4 -20.04 -5.93 -0.57
CA VAL A 4 -19.61 -6.22 -1.94
C VAL A 4 -19.11 -7.66 -1.98
N VAL A 5 -19.70 -8.48 -2.83
CA VAL A 5 -19.44 -9.93 -2.90
C VAL A 5 -18.81 -10.31 -4.24
N CYS A 6 -17.84 -11.20 -4.18
CA CYS A 6 -17.26 -11.90 -5.33
C CYS A 6 -17.72 -13.37 -5.26
N ASP A 7 -18.64 -13.79 -6.10
CA ASP A 7 -19.16 -15.16 -6.18
C ASP A 7 -18.46 -16.03 -7.24
N ARG A 8 -17.75 -15.39 -8.16
CA ARG A 8 -16.92 -16.03 -9.19
C ARG A 8 -15.72 -15.14 -9.52
N LEU A 9 -14.62 -15.76 -9.92
CA LEU A 9 -13.43 -15.02 -10.36
C LEU A 9 -13.64 -14.39 -11.74
N GLY A 10 -13.06 -13.21 -11.97
CA GLY A 10 -13.13 -12.55 -13.28
C GLY A 10 -12.81 -11.06 -13.26
N ASP A 11 -13.36 -10.35 -14.24
CA ASP A 11 -13.35 -8.88 -14.31
C ASP A 11 -14.12 -8.29 -13.11
N PRO A 12 -13.78 -7.08 -12.65
CA PRO A 12 -14.50 -6.44 -11.53
C PRO A 12 -16.02 -6.32 -11.68
N SER A 13 -16.57 -6.47 -12.89
CA SER A 13 -18.03 -6.53 -13.11
C SER A 13 -18.75 -7.72 -12.48
N VAL A 14 -17.98 -8.72 -12.01
CA VAL A 14 -18.54 -9.84 -11.24
C VAL A 14 -18.94 -9.44 -9.81
N LEU A 15 -18.44 -8.30 -9.33
CA LEU A 15 -18.76 -7.78 -8.01
C LEU A 15 -20.20 -7.28 -7.95
N HIS A 16 -20.92 -7.69 -6.91
CA HIS A 16 -22.30 -7.25 -6.66
C HIS A 16 -22.52 -7.00 -5.17
N ILE A 17 -23.60 -6.32 -4.83
CA ILE A 17 -23.99 -6.08 -3.44
C ILE A 17 -24.96 -7.17 -2.98
N GLU A 18 -24.73 -7.68 -1.78
CA GLU A 18 -25.54 -8.68 -1.11
C GLU A 18 -25.83 -8.26 0.33
N GLU A 19 -27.02 -8.56 0.83
CA GLU A 19 -27.34 -8.40 2.24
C GLU A 19 -26.87 -9.60 3.05
N ARG A 20 -26.20 -9.33 4.16
CA ARG A 20 -25.66 -10.31 5.10
C ARG A 20 -25.98 -9.94 6.54
N PRO A 21 -25.99 -10.89 7.48
CA PRO A 21 -26.12 -10.55 8.90
C PRO A 21 -24.94 -9.70 9.37
N ILE A 22 -25.18 -8.79 10.32
CA ILE A 22 -24.10 -8.08 11.00
C ILE A 22 -23.32 -9.10 11.84
N PRO A 23 -21.97 -9.15 11.75
CA PRO A 23 -21.20 -10.10 12.54
C PRO A 23 -21.24 -9.74 14.03
N GLU A 24 -21.23 -10.76 14.89
CA GLU A 24 -21.11 -10.59 16.35
C GLU A 24 -19.65 -10.60 16.78
N ALA A 25 -19.32 -9.84 17.83
CA ALA A 25 -17.98 -9.83 18.41
C ALA A 25 -17.75 -11.10 19.23
N GLY A 26 -16.79 -11.93 18.82
CA GLY A 26 -16.26 -12.99 19.68
C GLY A 26 -15.46 -12.39 20.86
N PRO A 27 -15.07 -13.20 21.87
CA PRO A 27 -14.42 -12.68 23.09
C PRO A 27 -13.20 -11.79 22.83
N GLY A 28 -12.35 -12.14 21.86
CA GLY A 28 -11.13 -11.36 21.48
C GLY A 28 -11.30 -10.48 20.26
N ASP A 29 -12.53 -10.31 19.73
CA ASP A 29 -12.80 -9.61 18.48
C ASP A 29 -13.41 -8.23 18.70
N ILE A 30 -13.32 -7.43 17.65
CA ILE A 30 -13.98 -6.13 17.54
C ILE A 30 -14.82 -6.14 16.26
N VAL A 31 -16.03 -5.61 16.34
CA VAL A 31 -16.86 -5.30 15.19
C VAL A 31 -16.74 -3.81 14.88
N ILE A 32 -16.41 -3.49 13.64
CA ILE A 32 -16.23 -2.12 13.17
C ILE A 32 -17.35 -1.79 12.18
N ARG A 33 -18.05 -0.68 12.40
CA ARG A 33 -18.86 -0.03 11.36
C ARG A 33 -17.89 0.69 10.43
N VAL A 34 -17.80 0.20 9.19
CA VAL A 34 -16.82 0.68 8.20
C VAL A 34 -17.31 2.01 7.62
N GLY A 35 -16.47 3.04 7.70
CA GLY A 35 -16.72 4.32 7.04
C GLY A 35 -16.21 4.32 5.61
N ALA A 36 -14.99 3.80 5.39
CA ALA A 36 -14.40 3.61 4.07
C ALA A 36 -13.44 2.42 4.05
N ALA A 37 -13.28 1.81 2.89
CA ALA A 37 -12.24 0.81 2.61
C ALA A 37 -11.51 1.15 1.31
N SER A 38 -10.25 0.72 1.18
CA SER A 38 -9.41 1.09 0.02
C SER A 38 -9.12 -0.12 -0.86
N VAL A 39 -9.24 0.09 -2.18
CA VAL A 39 -8.85 -0.94 -3.16
C VAL A 39 -7.33 -0.94 -3.32
N ASN A 40 -6.74 -2.11 -3.20
CA ASN A 40 -5.33 -2.38 -3.45
C ASN A 40 -5.15 -3.29 -4.67
N PHE A 41 -3.97 -3.27 -5.28
CA PHE A 41 -3.69 -4.14 -6.42
C PHE A 41 -3.87 -5.64 -6.08
N PRO A 42 -3.50 -6.15 -4.88
CA PRO A 42 -3.85 -7.50 -4.47
C PRO A 42 -5.34 -7.81 -4.47
N ASP A 43 -6.24 -6.84 -4.19
CA ASP A 43 -7.70 -7.06 -4.27
C ASP A 43 -8.12 -7.35 -5.72
N VAL A 44 -7.56 -6.60 -6.68
CA VAL A 44 -7.76 -6.83 -8.12
C VAL A 44 -7.31 -8.24 -8.50
N LEU A 45 -6.13 -8.65 -8.03
CA LEU A 45 -5.58 -9.98 -8.30
C LEU A 45 -6.39 -11.10 -7.61
N MET A 46 -6.95 -10.87 -6.43
CA MET A 46 -7.83 -11.86 -5.77
C MET A 46 -9.12 -12.05 -6.56
N VAL A 47 -9.76 -10.98 -6.98
CA VAL A 47 -11.00 -11.04 -7.78
C VAL A 47 -10.75 -11.71 -9.14
N SER A 48 -9.60 -11.44 -9.78
CA SER A 48 -9.24 -12.07 -11.06
C SER A 48 -8.64 -13.49 -10.94
N GLY A 49 -8.38 -13.98 -9.69
CA GLY A 49 -7.78 -15.29 -9.45
C GLY A 49 -6.24 -15.35 -9.58
N GLY A 50 -5.58 -14.21 -9.84
CA GLY A 50 -4.13 -14.11 -10.04
C GLY A 50 -3.29 -13.93 -8.76
N TYR A 51 -3.91 -13.83 -7.58
CA TYR A 51 -3.17 -13.64 -6.32
C TYR A 51 -2.79 -14.97 -5.66
N GLN A 52 -1.70 -14.96 -4.87
CA GLN A 52 -1.20 -16.16 -4.18
C GLN A 52 -2.15 -16.64 -3.06
N HIS A 53 -2.85 -15.71 -2.40
CA HIS A 53 -3.91 -16.03 -1.48
C HIS A 53 -5.22 -16.09 -2.25
N LYS A 54 -5.86 -17.26 -2.25
CA LYS A 54 -7.14 -17.52 -2.95
C LYS A 54 -8.23 -17.74 -1.92
N PRO A 55 -9.04 -16.72 -1.62
CA PRO A 55 -10.21 -16.91 -0.75
C PRO A 55 -11.18 -17.91 -1.37
N GLU A 56 -11.89 -18.65 -0.53
CA GLU A 56 -13.01 -19.50 -0.98
C GLU A 56 -14.17 -18.61 -1.44
N LEU A 57 -14.78 -19.00 -2.54
CA LEU A 57 -15.96 -18.32 -3.09
C LEU A 57 -17.24 -18.79 -2.40
N PRO A 58 -18.22 -17.90 -2.13
CA PRO A 58 -18.18 -16.45 -2.29
C PRO A 58 -17.42 -15.74 -1.16
N PHE A 59 -16.69 -14.66 -1.48
CA PHE A 59 -16.01 -13.85 -0.47
C PHE A 59 -16.28 -12.35 -0.63
N VAL A 60 -16.09 -11.61 0.46
CA VAL A 60 -16.10 -10.14 0.47
C VAL A 60 -14.66 -9.66 0.28
N PRO A 61 -14.31 -8.92 -0.79
CA PRO A 61 -12.95 -8.40 -0.99
C PRO A 61 -12.61 -7.27 0.01
N GLY A 62 -11.37 -6.74 -0.11
CA GLY A 62 -10.85 -5.63 0.66
C GLY A 62 -9.94 -6.07 1.81
N MET A 63 -8.74 -5.48 1.84
CA MET A 63 -7.68 -5.84 2.80
C MET A 63 -7.52 -4.83 3.92
N GLU A 64 -8.07 -3.63 3.79
CA GLU A 64 -7.94 -2.55 4.75
C GLU A 64 -9.12 -1.59 4.71
N GLY A 65 -9.34 -0.91 5.80
CA GLY A 65 -10.37 0.10 5.91
C GLY A 65 -10.19 0.98 7.15
N ALA A 66 -11.10 1.92 7.30
CA ALA A 66 -11.24 2.74 8.50
C ALA A 66 -12.71 2.89 8.86
N GLY A 67 -12.98 3.03 10.14
CA GLY A 67 -14.35 3.11 10.64
C GLY A 67 -14.41 3.42 12.12
N THR A 68 -15.56 3.16 12.69
CA THR A 68 -15.85 3.35 14.11
C THR A 68 -16.15 2.00 14.75
N ILE A 69 -15.58 1.74 15.92
CA ILE A 69 -15.88 0.51 16.68
C ILE A 69 -17.35 0.49 17.03
N HIS A 70 -18.06 -0.56 16.60
CA HIS A 70 -19.47 -0.80 16.90
C HIS A 70 -19.64 -1.64 18.16
N ALA A 71 -18.86 -2.72 18.29
CA ALA A 71 -18.91 -3.62 19.45
C ALA A 71 -17.52 -4.20 19.74
N VAL A 72 -17.28 -4.52 21.01
CA VAL A 72 -16.06 -5.16 21.51
C VAL A 72 -16.39 -6.45 22.24
N GLY A 73 -15.57 -7.47 22.06
CA GLY A 73 -15.67 -8.73 22.81
C GLY A 73 -15.24 -8.61 24.27
N ALA A 74 -15.63 -9.57 25.10
CA ALA A 74 -15.44 -9.51 26.54
C ALA A 74 -13.97 -9.46 27.00
N ASP A 75 -13.05 -10.04 26.21
CA ASP A 75 -11.62 -10.09 26.53
C ASP A 75 -10.82 -8.94 25.92
N VAL A 76 -11.50 -8.00 25.22
CA VAL A 76 -10.86 -6.87 24.56
C VAL A 76 -10.56 -5.76 25.55
N THR A 77 -9.32 -5.31 25.59
CA THR A 77 -8.87 -4.17 26.40
C THR A 77 -8.27 -3.06 25.52
N GLY A 78 -8.33 -1.82 25.99
CA GLY A 78 -7.74 -0.66 25.30
C GLY A 78 -8.56 -0.10 24.15
N TRP A 79 -9.71 -0.70 23.83
CA TRP A 79 -10.67 -0.28 22.82
C TRP A 79 -12.08 -0.21 23.36
N LYS A 80 -12.89 0.71 22.86
CA LYS A 80 -14.30 0.88 23.23
C LYS A 80 -15.14 1.25 22.01
N PRO A 81 -16.47 1.05 22.05
CA PRO A 81 -17.39 1.60 21.05
C PRO A 81 -17.13 3.10 20.82
N GLU A 82 -17.34 3.53 19.59
CA GLU A 82 -17.11 4.89 19.07
C GLU A 82 -15.63 5.29 18.90
N ASP A 83 -14.64 4.47 19.28
CA ASP A 83 -13.25 4.71 18.88
C ASP A 83 -13.11 4.67 17.35
N ARG A 84 -12.47 5.70 16.76
CA ARG A 84 -12.17 5.75 15.32
C ARG A 84 -10.88 4.99 15.03
N VAL A 85 -10.94 4.05 14.09
CA VAL A 85 -9.84 3.11 13.85
C VAL A 85 -9.54 2.92 12.37
N ILE A 86 -8.27 2.58 12.10
CA ILE A 86 -7.79 1.98 10.86
C ILE A 86 -7.61 0.49 11.13
N PHE A 87 -8.07 -0.36 10.23
CA PHE A 87 -7.99 -1.81 10.39
C PHE A 87 -7.43 -2.51 9.15
N GLY A 88 -6.91 -3.72 9.36
CA GLY A 88 -6.56 -4.66 8.31
C GLY A 88 -7.32 -5.97 8.48
N VAL A 89 -7.67 -6.59 7.36
CA VAL A 89 -8.37 -7.88 7.31
C VAL A 89 -7.92 -8.66 6.06
N ARG A 90 -8.21 -9.97 5.97
CA ARG A 90 -7.83 -10.78 4.80
C ARG A 90 -8.86 -11.84 4.44
N PRO A 91 -9.74 -11.59 3.47
CA PRO A 91 -10.36 -10.36 2.99
C PRO A 91 -11.55 -9.95 3.88
N GLY A 92 -12.34 -8.94 3.49
CA GLY A 92 -13.59 -8.63 4.19
C GLY A 92 -13.91 -7.15 4.37
N ALA A 93 -13.04 -6.22 3.92
CA ALA A 93 -13.22 -4.79 4.23
C ALA A 93 -14.34 -4.09 3.44
N PHE A 94 -14.79 -4.65 2.30
CA PHE A 94 -15.83 -4.01 1.49
C PHE A 94 -17.24 -4.40 1.95
N ALA A 95 -17.54 -4.11 3.21
CA ALA A 95 -18.82 -4.31 3.86
C ALA A 95 -19.12 -3.19 4.86
N GLU A 96 -20.39 -2.97 5.17
CA GLU A 96 -20.78 -1.94 6.16
C GLU A 96 -20.28 -2.26 7.58
N TYR A 97 -20.09 -3.55 7.90
CA TYR A 97 -19.50 -4.00 9.15
C TYR A 97 -18.49 -5.11 8.91
N VAL A 98 -17.42 -5.10 9.70
CA VAL A 98 -16.39 -6.14 9.65
C VAL A 98 -16.00 -6.57 11.06
N ARG A 99 -15.78 -7.87 11.25
CA ARG A 99 -15.20 -8.41 12.48
C ARG A 99 -13.70 -8.62 12.29
N VAL A 100 -12.90 -8.11 13.21
CA VAL A 100 -11.45 -8.25 13.22
C VAL A 100 -10.95 -8.63 14.61
N PRO A 101 -9.86 -9.42 14.73
CA PRO A 101 -9.20 -9.63 16.01
C PRO A 101 -8.66 -8.30 16.56
N ALA A 102 -8.85 -8.05 17.86
CA ALA A 102 -8.37 -6.83 18.50
C ALA A 102 -6.84 -6.71 18.51
N LYS A 103 -6.13 -7.86 18.54
CA LYS A 103 -4.66 -7.89 18.63
C LYS A 103 -4.00 -7.71 17.25
N GLY A 104 -3.15 -6.68 17.13
CA GLY A 104 -2.23 -6.49 16.01
C GLY A 104 -2.83 -5.99 14.70
N GLN A 105 -4.14 -5.73 14.64
CA GLN A 105 -4.81 -5.35 13.41
C GLN A 105 -5.37 -3.92 13.39
N LEU A 106 -5.39 -3.24 14.53
CA LEU A 106 -6.01 -1.93 14.71
C LEU A 106 -4.99 -0.84 15.01
N LEU A 107 -5.21 0.33 14.40
CA LEU A 107 -4.49 1.57 14.70
C LEU A 107 -5.55 2.65 14.99
N ARG A 108 -5.24 3.61 15.87
CA ARG A 108 -6.11 4.77 16.05
C ARG A 108 -6.07 5.65 14.80
N LEU A 109 -7.24 6.04 14.31
CA LEU A 109 -7.34 7.01 13.21
C LEU A 109 -6.99 8.40 13.75
N PRO A 110 -6.02 9.14 13.18
CA PRO A 110 -5.77 10.52 13.55
C PRO A 110 -7.05 11.37 13.49
N ALA A 111 -7.20 12.31 14.41
CA ALA A 111 -8.43 13.08 14.57
C ALA A 111 -8.80 13.91 13.33
N ASP A 112 -7.79 14.43 12.64
CA ASP A 112 -7.90 15.26 11.45
C ASP A 112 -7.97 14.47 10.13
N TRP A 113 -7.96 13.13 10.19
CA TRP A 113 -8.06 12.30 9.00
C TRP A 113 -9.51 11.86 8.76
N SER A 114 -9.92 11.87 7.49
CA SER A 114 -11.15 11.24 7.02
C SER A 114 -11.04 9.71 7.06
N TYR A 115 -12.16 9.00 7.04
CA TYR A 115 -12.14 7.54 6.90
C TYR A 115 -11.51 7.09 5.58
N ALA A 116 -11.68 7.84 4.50
CA ALA A 116 -11.04 7.53 3.22
C ALA A 116 -9.51 7.60 3.30
N GLU A 117 -8.94 8.59 4.00
CA GLU A 117 -7.49 8.66 4.26
C GLU A 117 -7.06 7.50 5.14
N GLY A 118 -7.76 7.24 6.26
CA GLY A 118 -7.47 6.10 7.12
C GLY A 118 -7.49 4.77 6.38
N ALA A 119 -8.49 4.55 5.52
CA ALA A 119 -8.63 3.35 4.71
C ALA A 119 -7.45 3.13 3.75
N GLY A 120 -6.84 4.20 3.25
CA GLY A 120 -5.70 4.14 2.33
C GLY A 120 -4.33 3.95 2.99
N PHE A 121 -4.26 3.95 4.32
CA PHE A 121 -2.99 4.08 5.05
C PHE A 121 -2.25 2.76 5.22
N ARG A 122 -2.90 1.77 5.83
CA ARG A 122 -2.21 0.63 6.42
C ARG A 122 -1.36 -0.18 5.45
N VAL A 123 -1.94 -0.63 4.33
CA VAL A 123 -1.22 -1.48 3.36
C VAL A 123 -0.04 -0.72 2.76
N ALA A 124 -0.24 0.54 2.39
CA ALA A 124 0.81 1.36 1.79
C ALA A 124 1.93 1.69 2.78
N ALA A 125 1.58 2.17 3.97
CA ALA A 125 2.53 2.54 5.01
C ALA A 125 3.32 1.34 5.52
N GLN A 126 2.66 0.21 5.78
CA GLN A 126 3.31 -1.03 6.21
C GLN A 126 4.29 -1.54 5.14
N THR A 127 3.91 -1.48 3.86
CA THR A 127 4.78 -1.91 2.76
C THR A 127 5.99 -0.99 2.63
N ALA A 128 5.81 0.33 2.68
CA ALA A 128 6.90 1.29 2.62
C ALA A 128 7.85 1.15 3.83
N PHE A 129 7.30 1.05 5.04
CA PHE A 129 8.08 0.90 6.27
C PHE A 129 8.90 -0.39 6.24
N HIS A 130 8.26 -1.53 5.94
CA HIS A 130 8.98 -2.81 5.81
C HIS A 130 10.10 -2.74 4.78
N SER A 131 9.82 -2.13 3.63
CA SER A 131 10.79 -2.00 2.55
C SER A 131 12.01 -1.16 2.95
N LEU A 132 11.75 0.06 3.43
CA LEU A 132 12.82 1.05 3.62
C LEU A 132 13.54 0.87 4.96
N VAL A 133 12.81 0.52 6.04
CA VAL A 133 13.39 0.37 7.38
C VAL A 133 13.96 -1.03 7.58
N HIS A 134 13.15 -2.07 7.40
CA HIS A 134 13.58 -3.43 7.71
C HIS A 134 14.42 -4.09 6.61
N ARG A 135 14.00 -3.94 5.32
CA ARG A 135 14.69 -4.62 4.23
C ARG A 135 15.89 -3.86 3.70
N ALA A 136 15.71 -2.59 3.32
CA ALA A 136 16.77 -1.77 2.78
C ALA A 136 17.65 -1.14 3.86
N GLN A 137 17.15 -0.95 5.07
CA GLN A 137 17.85 -0.20 6.12
C GLN A 137 18.33 1.16 5.58
N LEU A 138 17.41 1.91 4.97
CA LEU A 138 17.70 3.19 4.33
C LEU A 138 18.30 4.17 5.34
N LYS A 139 19.42 4.78 4.97
CA LYS A 139 20.15 5.71 5.84
C LYS A 139 19.97 7.16 5.39
N LYS A 140 20.04 8.08 6.34
CA LYS A 140 20.10 9.52 6.06
C LYS A 140 21.25 9.82 5.07
N GLY A 141 20.96 10.63 4.06
CA GLY A 141 21.93 11.05 3.02
C GLY A 141 22.06 10.07 1.85
N GLU A 142 21.43 8.88 1.90
CA GLU A 142 21.36 7.98 0.74
C GLU A 142 20.37 8.52 -0.31
N VAL A 143 20.52 8.05 -1.55
CA VAL A 143 19.64 8.38 -2.67
C VAL A 143 18.68 7.23 -2.90
N LEU A 144 17.38 7.51 -2.77
CA LEU A 144 16.28 6.57 -2.99
C LEU A 144 15.62 6.84 -4.35
N LEU A 145 15.62 5.85 -5.24
CA LEU A 145 14.85 5.87 -6.48
C LEU A 145 13.53 5.12 -6.27
N VAL A 146 12.40 5.81 -6.49
CA VAL A 146 11.05 5.23 -6.34
C VAL A 146 10.38 5.14 -7.70
N HIS A 147 10.12 3.93 -8.17
CA HIS A 147 9.30 3.67 -9.35
C HIS A 147 7.81 3.61 -8.98
N GLY A 148 6.93 3.88 -9.97
CA GLY A 148 5.49 3.91 -9.72
C GLY A 148 5.10 4.87 -8.59
N ALA A 149 5.84 5.98 -8.47
CA ALA A 149 5.78 6.89 -7.32
C ALA A 149 4.40 7.53 -7.10
N SER A 150 3.59 7.66 -8.14
CA SER A 150 2.22 8.18 -8.03
C SER A 150 1.19 7.17 -7.53
N GLY A 151 1.55 5.89 -7.36
CA GLY A 151 0.68 4.88 -6.75
C GLY A 151 0.74 4.92 -5.22
N GLY A 152 -0.20 4.24 -4.54
CA GLY A 152 -0.32 4.28 -3.08
C GLY A 152 0.96 3.88 -2.33
N VAL A 153 1.55 2.74 -2.68
CA VAL A 153 2.80 2.27 -2.03
C VAL A 153 4.01 3.10 -2.43
N GLY A 154 4.04 3.63 -3.67
CA GLY A 154 5.12 4.49 -4.14
C GLY A 154 5.11 5.85 -3.44
N LEU A 155 3.93 6.44 -3.29
CA LEU A 155 3.77 7.73 -2.60
C LEU A 155 4.14 7.63 -1.12
N ALA A 156 3.73 6.55 -0.45
CA ALA A 156 4.15 6.26 0.94
C ALA A 156 5.67 6.09 1.05
N ALA A 157 6.31 5.44 0.07
CA ALA A 157 7.77 5.29 0.04
C ALA A 157 8.49 6.64 -0.18
N VAL A 158 7.94 7.53 -1.01
CA VAL A 158 8.44 8.91 -1.19
C VAL A 158 8.41 9.67 0.13
N GLN A 159 7.23 9.69 0.79
CA GLN A 159 7.04 10.41 2.06
C GLN A 159 7.96 9.85 3.17
N LEU A 160 8.00 8.54 3.32
CA LEU A 160 8.86 7.89 4.33
C LEU A 160 10.35 8.09 4.03
N GLY A 161 10.78 7.92 2.77
CA GLY A 161 12.15 8.14 2.35
C GLY A 161 12.63 9.56 2.66
N LYS A 162 11.78 10.57 2.39
CA LYS A 162 12.05 11.96 2.75
C LYS A 162 12.14 12.16 4.26
N HIS A 163 11.23 11.57 5.04
CA HIS A 163 11.26 11.61 6.50
C HIS A 163 12.53 10.99 7.08
N LEU A 164 13.02 9.91 6.50
CA LEU A 164 14.28 9.25 6.90
C LEU A 164 15.53 10.03 6.47
N GLY A 165 15.39 11.15 5.76
CA GLY A 165 16.49 12.02 5.36
C GLY A 165 17.23 11.58 4.10
N ALA A 166 16.61 10.75 3.25
CA ALA A 166 17.14 10.41 1.94
C ALA A 166 16.85 11.53 0.91
N THR A 167 17.68 11.58 -0.14
CA THR A 167 17.33 12.31 -1.37
C THR A 167 16.46 11.40 -2.22
N VAL A 168 15.22 11.83 -2.50
CA VAL A 168 14.22 11.02 -3.19
C VAL A 168 14.10 11.41 -4.65
N ILE A 169 14.43 10.48 -5.55
CA ILE A 169 14.18 10.57 -6.99
C ILE A 169 12.95 9.70 -7.30
N ALA A 170 11.90 10.29 -7.84
CA ALA A 170 10.64 9.60 -8.12
C ALA A 170 10.36 9.55 -9.62
N THR A 171 9.90 8.40 -10.13
CA THR A 171 9.56 8.24 -11.54
C THR A 171 8.07 8.04 -11.78
N GLY A 172 7.59 8.57 -12.88
CA GLY A 172 6.21 8.46 -13.35
C GLY A 172 6.09 8.71 -14.84
N SER A 173 4.86 8.62 -15.37
CA SER A 173 4.57 8.78 -16.81
C SER A 173 3.79 10.04 -17.14
N ASP A 174 3.49 10.87 -16.16
CA ASP A 174 2.59 12.02 -16.31
C ASP A 174 3.00 13.14 -15.39
N ASP A 175 3.16 14.35 -15.92
CA ASP A 175 3.71 15.49 -15.18
C ASP A 175 2.75 16.01 -14.10
N ALA A 176 1.42 15.95 -14.33
CA ALA A 176 0.45 16.38 -13.34
C ALA A 176 0.48 15.45 -12.11
N ARG A 177 0.63 14.13 -12.32
CA ARG A 177 0.81 13.15 -11.24
C ARG A 177 2.16 13.33 -10.54
N LEU A 178 3.22 13.62 -11.28
CA LEU A 178 4.53 13.88 -10.72
C LEU A 178 4.57 15.18 -9.91
N ALA A 179 3.72 16.18 -10.23
CA ALA A 179 3.54 17.36 -9.39
C ALA A 179 3.00 16.99 -8.01
N VAL A 180 2.02 16.06 -7.93
CA VAL A 180 1.54 15.53 -6.64
C VAL A 180 2.64 14.80 -5.90
N VAL A 181 3.44 13.98 -6.59
CA VAL A 181 4.57 13.26 -5.98
C VAL A 181 5.61 14.22 -5.41
N ARG A 182 5.91 15.31 -6.11
CA ARG A 182 6.82 16.38 -5.64
C ARG A 182 6.28 17.06 -4.37
N GLN A 183 4.99 17.40 -4.34
CA GLN A 183 4.33 17.98 -3.16
C GLN A 183 4.37 17.05 -1.94
N ASN A 184 4.47 15.74 -2.18
CA ASN A 184 4.57 14.72 -1.14
C ASN A 184 6.01 14.36 -0.74
N GLY A 185 7.02 15.14 -1.16
CA GLY A 185 8.38 15.05 -0.63
C GLY A 185 9.44 14.52 -1.58
N ALA A 186 9.14 14.26 -2.86
CA ALA A 186 10.19 13.92 -3.82
C ALA A 186 11.07 15.16 -4.11
N ASP A 187 12.38 15.02 -3.97
CA ASP A 187 13.35 16.06 -4.30
C ASP A 187 13.45 16.25 -5.82
N HIS A 188 13.42 15.14 -6.55
CA HIS A 188 13.46 15.11 -8.00
C HIS A 188 12.37 14.20 -8.55
N VAL A 189 11.77 14.62 -9.67
CA VAL A 189 10.81 13.81 -10.41
C VAL A 189 11.27 13.62 -11.85
N VAL A 190 11.09 12.42 -12.40
CA VAL A 190 11.49 12.05 -13.75
C VAL A 190 10.29 11.47 -14.49
N ASN A 191 9.87 12.13 -15.56
CA ASN A 191 8.87 11.60 -16.47
C ASN A 191 9.57 10.67 -17.46
N TYR A 192 9.44 9.36 -17.27
CA TYR A 192 10.13 8.36 -18.10
C TYR A 192 9.61 8.26 -19.55
N ARG A 193 8.57 9.02 -19.92
CA ARG A 193 8.13 9.16 -21.32
C ARG A 193 8.95 10.19 -22.09
N THR A 194 9.56 11.14 -21.38
CA THR A 194 10.29 12.26 -21.97
C THR A 194 11.77 12.29 -21.58
N ASP A 195 12.16 11.60 -20.49
CA ASP A 195 13.56 11.52 -20.03
C ASP A 195 13.92 10.08 -19.63
N ASP A 196 15.15 9.65 -19.89
CA ASP A 196 15.66 8.36 -19.46
C ASP A 196 15.99 8.41 -17.95
N PHE A 197 15.26 7.65 -17.15
CA PHE A 197 15.46 7.65 -15.70
C PHE A 197 16.84 7.16 -15.26
N VAL A 198 17.52 6.31 -16.07
CA VAL A 198 18.89 5.87 -15.78
C VAL A 198 19.86 7.04 -15.94
N ALA A 199 19.75 7.76 -17.07
CA ALA A 199 20.55 8.95 -17.31
C ALA A 199 20.27 10.05 -16.29
N ALA A 200 18.99 10.26 -15.95
CA ALA A 200 18.58 11.22 -14.93
C ALA A 200 19.13 10.86 -13.54
N ALA A 201 19.02 9.60 -13.11
CA ALA A 201 19.59 9.14 -11.84
C ALA A 201 21.10 9.35 -11.77
N LYS A 202 21.82 9.04 -12.86
CA LYS A 202 23.27 9.29 -12.95
C LYS A 202 23.60 10.78 -12.89
N ARG A 203 22.88 11.61 -13.61
CA ARG A 203 23.08 13.08 -13.61
C ARG A 203 22.86 13.67 -12.23
N LEU A 204 21.82 13.22 -11.51
CA LEU A 204 21.46 13.69 -10.17
C LEU A 204 22.36 13.17 -9.05
N THR A 205 23.27 12.24 -9.37
CA THR A 205 24.20 11.62 -8.41
C THR A 205 25.65 11.71 -8.84
N ASP A 206 26.00 12.68 -9.69
CA ASP A 206 27.36 12.90 -10.22
C ASP A 206 28.00 11.61 -10.79
N GLY A 207 27.19 10.81 -11.47
CA GLY A 207 27.60 9.53 -12.08
C GLY A 207 27.63 8.33 -11.15
N ARG A 208 27.52 8.51 -9.82
CA ARG A 208 27.60 7.44 -8.81
C ARG A 208 26.44 6.44 -8.92
N GLY A 209 25.21 6.94 -9.08
CA GLY A 209 23.99 6.14 -9.05
C GLY A 209 23.30 6.15 -7.69
N VAL A 210 22.15 5.50 -7.61
CA VAL A 210 21.25 5.50 -6.44
C VAL A 210 21.59 4.36 -5.48
N ASP A 211 21.40 4.56 -4.18
CA ASP A 211 21.73 3.60 -3.13
C ASP A 211 20.63 2.57 -2.90
N VAL A 212 19.36 2.99 -3.08
CA VAL A 212 18.18 2.11 -2.93
C VAL A 212 17.23 2.32 -4.09
N VAL A 213 16.72 1.22 -4.64
CA VAL A 213 15.62 1.23 -5.63
C VAL A 213 14.38 0.60 -5.00
N TYR A 214 13.27 1.31 -4.98
CA TYR A 214 11.96 0.83 -4.57
C TYR A 214 11.10 0.56 -5.80
N ASP A 215 10.86 -0.71 -6.11
CA ASP A 215 10.18 -1.07 -7.37
C ASP A 215 8.91 -1.92 -7.18
N PRO A 216 7.71 -1.31 -7.26
CA PRO A 216 6.44 -2.00 -7.37
C PRO A 216 6.03 -2.34 -8.81
N VAL A 217 6.86 -1.94 -9.80
CA VAL A 217 6.52 -2.04 -11.22
C VAL A 217 6.98 -3.35 -11.85
N GLY A 218 8.23 -3.74 -11.60
CA GLY A 218 8.83 -4.95 -12.14
C GLY A 218 9.15 -4.88 -13.64
N GLY A 219 9.37 -6.06 -14.25
CA GLY A 219 9.71 -6.17 -15.67
C GLY A 219 10.96 -5.39 -16.03
N GLU A 220 10.95 -4.77 -17.20
CA GLU A 220 12.09 -3.98 -17.72
C GLU A 220 12.49 -2.80 -16.82
N VAL A 221 11.58 -2.27 -16.00
CA VAL A 221 11.88 -1.14 -15.10
C VAL A 221 12.95 -1.54 -14.08
N LEU A 222 12.76 -2.67 -13.40
CA LEU A 222 13.76 -3.18 -12.46
C LEU A 222 15.04 -3.62 -13.17
N GLU A 223 14.95 -4.22 -14.35
CA GLU A 223 16.11 -4.62 -15.15
C GLU A 223 16.99 -3.41 -15.53
N LYS A 224 16.37 -2.31 -15.97
CA LYS A 224 17.07 -1.05 -16.28
C LYS A 224 17.62 -0.38 -15.04
N SER A 225 16.96 -0.54 -13.88
CA SER A 225 17.37 0.06 -12.60
C SER A 225 18.74 -0.43 -12.11
N VAL A 226 19.17 -1.63 -12.52
CA VAL A 226 20.54 -2.11 -12.28
C VAL A 226 21.58 -1.12 -12.82
N ARG A 227 21.31 -0.44 -13.94
CA ARG A 227 22.23 0.56 -14.51
C ARG A 227 22.21 1.87 -13.73
N ALA A 228 21.05 2.26 -13.17
CA ALA A 228 20.91 3.45 -12.33
C ALA A 228 21.54 3.29 -10.94
N ALA A 229 21.68 2.06 -10.47
CA ALA A 229 22.18 1.73 -9.14
C ALA A 229 23.68 2.05 -8.96
N ALA A 230 24.05 2.47 -7.76
CA ALA A 230 25.44 2.58 -7.30
C ALA A 230 26.05 1.20 -7.00
N TYR A 231 27.34 1.14 -6.72
CA TYR A 231 27.97 -0.06 -6.17
C TYR A 231 27.43 -0.36 -4.76
N GLY A 232 27.07 -1.61 -4.49
CA GLY A 232 26.51 -2.01 -3.20
C GLY A 232 25.05 -1.63 -2.99
N ALA A 233 24.34 -1.15 -4.01
CA ALA A 233 22.94 -0.73 -3.90
C ALA A 233 21.99 -1.90 -3.60
N ARG A 234 20.83 -1.56 -3.02
CA ARG A 234 19.75 -2.49 -2.65
C ARG A 234 18.55 -2.27 -3.55
N LEU A 235 18.14 -3.31 -4.27
CA LEU A 235 16.98 -3.31 -5.16
C LEU A 235 15.83 -4.04 -4.47
N LEU A 236 14.77 -3.32 -4.15
CA LEU A 236 13.58 -3.85 -3.48
C LEU A 236 12.54 -4.28 -4.51
N VAL A 237 12.26 -5.58 -4.57
CA VAL A 237 11.21 -6.16 -5.39
C VAL A 237 9.90 -6.12 -4.59
N VAL A 238 9.05 -5.14 -4.88
CA VAL A 238 7.80 -4.87 -4.13
C VAL A 238 6.57 -5.41 -4.85
N GLY A 239 6.59 -5.41 -6.19
CA GLY A 239 5.46 -5.87 -6.98
C GLY A 239 5.76 -5.95 -8.48
N PHE A 240 4.71 -6.26 -9.24
CA PHE A 240 4.79 -6.50 -10.69
C PHE A 240 3.62 -5.84 -11.43
N THR A 241 3.37 -4.55 -11.16
CA THR A 241 2.25 -3.83 -11.79
C THR A 241 2.43 -3.62 -13.30
N SER A 242 3.61 -3.92 -13.87
CA SER A 242 3.82 -3.98 -15.32
C SER A 242 3.25 -5.25 -15.98
N GLY A 243 2.86 -6.25 -15.15
CA GLY A 243 2.27 -7.51 -15.63
C GLY A 243 3.19 -8.73 -15.54
N GLY A 244 4.47 -8.58 -15.15
CA GLY A 244 5.36 -9.73 -15.03
C GLY A 244 6.61 -9.50 -14.20
N PRO A 245 7.29 -10.60 -13.79
CA PRO A 245 8.54 -10.53 -13.05
C PRO A 245 9.69 -10.04 -13.94
N SER A 246 10.72 -9.51 -13.28
CA SER A 246 11.97 -9.06 -13.92
C SER A 246 12.97 -10.21 -14.07
N LYS A 247 13.79 -10.13 -15.11
CA LYS A 247 14.94 -11.03 -15.33
C LYS A 247 16.23 -10.26 -15.03
N LEU A 248 16.81 -10.51 -13.85
CA LEU A 248 18.07 -9.87 -13.46
C LEU A 248 19.25 -10.75 -13.83
N MET A 249 20.20 -10.20 -14.57
CA MET A 249 21.42 -10.90 -14.97
C MET A 249 22.39 -10.95 -13.79
N SER A 250 22.77 -12.14 -13.38
CA SER A 250 23.62 -12.38 -12.20
C SER A 250 25.01 -11.73 -12.29
N ASN A 251 25.57 -11.59 -13.51
CA ASN A 251 26.83 -10.88 -13.74
C ASN A 251 26.74 -9.38 -13.34
N HIS A 252 25.59 -8.73 -13.59
CA HIS A 252 25.40 -7.34 -13.17
C HIS A 252 25.32 -7.23 -11.65
N ILE A 253 24.68 -8.20 -10.98
CA ILE A 253 24.63 -8.27 -9.52
C ILE A 253 26.03 -8.43 -8.96
N LEU A 254 26.83 -9.36 -9.52
CA LEU A 254 28.20 -9.61 -9.11
C LEU A 254 29.09 -8.36 -9.27
N ILE A 255 29.10 -7.76 -10.49
CA ILE A 255 30.00 -6.64 -10.81
C ILE A 255 29.72 -5.41 -9.96
N LYS A 256 28.44 -5.15 -9.64
CA LYS A 256 28.04 -3.99 -8.85
C LYS A 256 27.83 -4.28 -7.35
N GLY A 257 28.04 -5.53 -6.91
CA GLY A 257 27.83 -5.92 -5.51
C GLY A 257 26.39 -5.69 -5.03
N LEU A 258 25.38 -5.86 -5.91
CA LEU A 258 24.00 -5.52 -5.59
C LEU A 258 23.36 -6.52 -4.63
N ALA A 259 22.49 -6.03 -3.74
CA ALA A 259 21.53 -6.85 -3.01
C ALA A 259 20.14 -6.73 -3.66
N VAL A 260 19.53 -7.88 -4.02
CA VAL A 260 18.15 -7.93 -4.51
C VAL A 260 17.27 -8.49 -3.40
N LEU A 261 16.31 -7.70 -2.92
CA LEU A 261 15.56 -7.97 -1.71
C LEU A 261 14.05 -8.08 -2.02
N GLY A 262 13.47 -9.24 -1.80
CA GLY A 262 12.02 -9.43 -1.89
C GLY A 262 11.30 -8.71 -0.74
N VAL A 263 10.16 -8.10 -1.05
CA VAL A 263 9.30 -7.39 -0.09
C VAL A 263 7.92 -8.02 -0.07
N ARG A 264 7.57 -8.64 1.05
CA ARG A 264 6.24 -9.21 1.28
C ARG A 264 5.81 -8.96 2.72
N ALA A 265 5.63 -7.68 3.06
CA ALA A 265 5.46 -7.18 4.42
C ALA A 265 4.44 -7.98 5.26
N GLY A 266 3.22 -8.15 4.75
CA GLY A 266 2.18 -8.85 5.48
C GLY A 266 2.47 -10.32 5.75
N GLU A 267 3.09 -11.03 4.83
CA GLU A 267 3.46 -12.44 5.00
C GLU A 267 4.63 -12.60 5.96
N THR A 268 5.63 -11.69 5.85
CA THR A 268 6.78 -11.68 6.75
C THR A 268 6.33 -11.59 8.21
N ILE A 269 5.44 -10.63 8.52
CA ILE A 269 4.93 -10.45 9.88
C ILE A 269 4.11 -11.65 10.36
N LEU A 270 3.27 -12.22 9.50
CA LEU A 270 2.36 -13.29 9.91
C LEU A 270 3.06 -14.63 10.13
N ARG A 271 4.10 -14.95 9.35
CA ARG A 271 4.65 -16.29 9.29
C ARG A 271 6.13 -16.40 9.62
N HIS A 272 6.91 -15.36 9.36
CA HIS A 272 8.37 -15.46 9.40
C HIS A 272 9.02 -14.64 10.50
N SER A 273 8.46 -13.47 10.80
CA SER A 273 9.02 -12.53 11.77
C SER A 273 7.91 -11.80 12.52
N PRO A 274 7.11 -12.51 13.35
CA PRO A 274 6.00 -11.89 14.09
C PRO A 274 6.47 -10.82 15.09
N GLU A 275 7.72 -10.86 15.51
CA GLU A 275 8.35 -9.85 16.37
C GLU A 275 8.35 -8.46 15.74
N LEU A 276 8.48 -8.37 14.39
CA LEU A 276 8.37 -7.11 13.66
C LEU A 276 6.96 -6.51 13.74
N GLY A 277 5.96 -7.32 14.12
CA GLY A 277 4.60 -6.84 14.31
C GLY A 277 4.49 -5.72 15.34
N ARG A 278 5.35 -5.72 16.37
CA ARG A 278 5.40 -4.66 17.39
C ARG A 278 5.82 -3.33 16.80
N ASP A 279 6.86 -3.32 15.98
CA ASP A 279 7.38 -2.09 15.34
C ASP A 279 6.28 -1.40 14.52
N TYR A 280 5.43 -2.17 13.83
CA TYR A 280 4.32 -1.59 13.05
C TYR A 280 3.21 -1.03 13.93
N VAL A 281 2.91 -1.69 15.06
CA VAL A 281 1.88 -1.22 16.00
C VAL A 281 2.35 0.05 16.72
N GLU A 282 3.64 0.23 16.95
CA GLU A 282 4.21 1.39 17.63
C GLU A 282 4.53 2.52 16.64
N GLU A 283 5.23 2.22 15.56
CA GLU A 283 5.77 3.24 14.65
C GLU A 283 4.75 3.78 13.64
N LEU A 284 3.86 2.95 13.08
CA LEU A 284 2.90 3.45 12.11
C LEU A 284 1.93 4.49 12.70
N PRO A 285 1.35 4.31 13.92
CA PRO A 285 0.54 5.36 14.54
C PRO A 285 1.33 6.63 14.83
N ARG A 286 2.59 6.49 15.26
CA ARG A 286 3.48 7.63 15.52
C ARG A 286 3.73 8.44 14.24
N LEU A 287 4.07 7.76 13.14
CA LEU A 287 4.29 8.39 11.83
C LEU A 287 3.01 9.02 11.28
N ALA A 288 1.86 8.36 11.43
CA ALA A 288 0.56 8.91 11.06
C ALA A 288 0.23 10.20 11.85
N GLY A 289 0.47 10.18 13.18
CA GLY A 289 0.28 11.35 14.05
C GLY A 289 1.19 12.53 13.70
N LEU A 290 2.36 12.28 13.10
CA LEU A 290 3.27 13.29 12.57
C LEU A 290 2.89 13.74 11.15
N GLY A 291 1.84 13.18 10.55
CA GLY A 291 1.45 13.44 9.16
C GLY A 291 2.37 12.80 8.11
N VAL A 292 3.30 11.92 8.54
CA VAL A 292 4.15 11.15 7.63
C VAL A 292 3.33 10.01 7.02
N MET A 293 3.47 9.80 5.70
CA MET A 293 2.71 8.82 4.90
C MET A 293 1.19 9.06 4.92
N ARG A 294 0.72 10.32 5.11
CA ARG A 294 -0.70 10.64 4.96
C ARG A 294 -1.16 10.29 3.54
N PRO A 295 -2.18 9.44 3.39
CA PRO A 295 -2.60 9.00 2.06
C PRO A 295 -3.20 10.13 1.22
N HIS A 296 -2.75 10.26 -0.02
CA HIS A 296 -3.43 11.06 -1.02
C HIS A 296 -4.53 10.23 -1.66
N VAL A 297 -5.79 10.57 -1.40
CA VAL A 297 -6.97 9.86 -1.94
C VAL A 297 -7.53 10.65 -3.10
N SER A 298 -7.23 10.25 -4.33
CA SER A 298 -7.66 10.96 -5.54
C SER A 298 -9.08 10.63 -5.99
N HIS A 299 -9.58 9.43 -5.64
CA HIS A 299 -10.89 8.95 -6.07
C HIS A 299 -11.66 8.35 -4.90
N ARG A 300 -12.97 8.65 -4.85
CA ARG A 300 -13.90 8.10 -3.89
C ARG A 300 -15.13 7.62 -4.64
N PHE A 301 -15.59 6.43 -4.30
CA PHE A 301 -16.77 5.82 -4.90
C PHE A 301 -17.72 5.34 -3.80
N PRO A 302 -19.03 5.45 -3.97
CA PRO A 302 -19.97 4.77 -3.09
C PRO A 302 -19.89 3.25 -3.30
N MET A 303 -20.35 2.46 -2.33
CA MET A 303 -20.32 0.99 -2.37
C MET A 303 -20.93 0.42 -3.66
N GLU A 304 -22.01 1.03 -4.15
CA GLU A 304 -22.72 0.64 -5.37
C GLU A 304 -21.84 0.70 -6.63
N ARG A 305 -20.77 1.48 -6.56
CA ARG A 305 -19.81 1.66 -7.64
C ARG A 305 -18.45 1.01 -7.34
N ALA A 306 -18.43 -0.04 -6.51
CA ALA A 306 -17.18 -0.74 -6.16
C ALA A 306 -16.43 -1.22 -7.41
N ALA A 307 -17.10 -1.77 -8.42
CA ALA A 307 -16.47 -2.18 -9.67
C ALA A 307 -15.74 -1.02 -10.38
N ASP A 308 -16.27 0.20 -10.33
CA ASP A 308 -15.64 1.38 -10.91
C ASP A 308 -14.37 1.79 -10.16
N ALA A 309 -14.35 1.60 -8.83
CA ALA A 309 -13.14 1.83 -8.03
C ALA A 309 -12.01 0.88 -8.44
N PHE A 310 -12.30 -0.40 -8.68
CA PHE A 310 -11.35 -1.38 -9.21
C PHE A 310 -10.87 -0.99 -10.61
N ARG A 311 -11.78 -0.61 -11.50
CA ARG A 311 -11.44 -0.17 -12.86
C ARG A 311 -10.56 1.08 -12.86
N ALA A 312 -10.85 2.06 -12.01
CA ALA A 312 -10.01 3.25 -11.88
C ALA A 312 -8.55 2.91 -11.53
N LEU A 313 -8.34 1.87 -10.69
CA LEU A 313 -7.00 1.38 -10.35
C LEU A 313 -6.35 0.62 -11.51
N ILE A 314 -7.07 -0.29 -12.17
CA ILE A 314 -6.62 -1.07 -13.33
C ILE A 314 -6.22 -0.14 -14.47
N ASP A 315 -7.05 0.86 -14.78
CA ASP A 315 -6.83 1.86 -15.84
C ASP A 315 -5.75 2.88 -15.47
N ARG A 316 -5.12 2.73 -14.29
CA ARG A 316 -4.07 3.64 -13.80
C ARG A 316 -4.54 5.10 -13.71
N LYS A 317 -5.82 5.37 -13.43
CA LYS A 317 -6.38 6.72 -13.27
C LYS A 317 -6.09 7.29 -11.88
N VAL A 318 -5.87 6.42 -10.89
CA VAL A 318 -5.67 6.78 -9.49
C VAL A 318 -4.29 7.39 -9.25
N VAL A 319 -4.24 8.47 -8.48
CA VAL A 319 -3.03 9.01 -7.85
C VAL A 319 -3.14 8.74 -6.34
N GLY A 320 -2.12 8.08 -5.76
CA GLY A 320 -2.20 7.62 -4.39
C GLY A 320 -3.20 6.47 -4.24
N LYS A 321 -4.35 6.76 -3.63
CA LYS A 321 -5.34 5.75 -3.22
C LYS A 321 -6.71 6.03 -3.82
N VAL A 322 -7.50 4.96 -3.90
CA VAL A 322 -8.94 5.00 -4.20
C VAL A 322 -9.69 4.40 -3.02
N ALA A 323 -10.74 5.04 -2.58
CA ALA A 323 -11.59 4.60 -1.48
C ALA A 323 -13.00 4.24 -1.97
N ILE A 324 -13.59 3.22 -1.34
CA ILE A 324 -15.00 2.89 -1.41
C ILE A 324 -15.62 3.32 -0.08
N GLU A 325 -16.58 4.23 -0.12
CA GLU A 325 -17.31 4.72 1.05
C GLU A 325 -18.52 3.81 1.30
N MET A 326 -18.61 3.26 2.53
CA MET A 326 -19.59 2.22 2.85
C MET A 326 -20.98 2.80 3.17
N ASN A 327 -21.04 4.03 3.67
CA ASN A 327 -22.28 4.76 3.87
C ASN A 327 -22.29 5.96 2.92
N ALA A 328 -23.31 6.08 2.08
CA ALA A 328 -23.64 7.37 1.51
C ALA A 328 -23.95 8.28 2.70
N THR A 329 -23.05 9.21 3.00
CA THR A 329 -23.31 10.24 4.01
C THR A 329 -24.56 10.98 3.58
N GLY A 330 -25.65 10.80 4.36
CA GLY A 330 -26.74 11.75 4.35
C GLY A 330 -26.24 13.09 4.86
#